data_3a3cf74d3613fb3b97e97e59d4bde3bb
#
_entry.id   3a3cf74d3613fb3b97e97e59d4bde3bb
#
_cell.length_a   1.000
_cell.length_b   1.000
_cell.length_c   1.000
_cell.angle_alpha   90.00
_cell.angle_beta   90.00
_cell.angle_gamma   90.00
#
_symmetry.space_group_name_H-M   'P 1'
#
loop_
_entity.id
_entity.type
_entity.pdbx_description
1 polymer ?
#
loop_
_entity_poly.entity_id
_entity_poly.type
_entity_poly.pdbx_seq_one_letter_code
_entity_poly.pdbx_strand_id
1 'polypeptide(L)'
;DDPVAVGGKFGTADIVTKKAYRDFRLHIEFVVMNPRGNSGVYLQNRYEIQICDGDQSRHGMGAVINETDAPYALYKGLTKWNSYDIVFRAARFTDGKLVEQPLVTVYFNGVKAHSNQRISQVWGGARSGIDGGNNGGKGITDAPGGLKLQCEGHDVRYRNIWIMEREIAEPNTDFSEKE
;
A
#
# COMPACT_ATOMS: atom_id res chain seq x y z
N ASP A 1 0.88 -8.24 -24.90
CA ASP A 1 0.44 -8.65 -23.55
C ASP A 1 1.40 -8.04 -22.54
N ASP A 2 0.89 -7.14 -21.71
CA ASP A 2 1.72 -6.55 -20.65
C ASP A 2 2.14 -7.63 -19.65
N PRO A 3 3.39 -7.61 -19.17
CA PRO A 3 3.83 -8.57 -18.18
C PRO A 3 3.02 -8.39 -16.89
N VAL A 4 2.50 -9.51 -16.38
CA VAL A 4 1.66 -9.55 -15.17
C VAL A 4 2.39 -10.33 -14.10
N ALA A 5 2.61 -9.69 -12.95
CA ALA A 5 3.09 -10.40 -11.76
C ALA A 5 1.92 -11.17 -11.12
N VAL A 6 2.11 -12.46 -10.86
CA VAL A 6 1.10 -13.34 -10.27
C VAL A 6 1.58 -13.80 -8.90
N GLY A 7 0.76 -13.57 -7.88
CA GLY A 7 0.98 -14.10 -6.54
C GLY A 7 0.41 -15.52 -6.39
N GLY A 8 1.03 -16.33 -5.56
CA GLY A 8 0.37 -17.39 -4.81
C GLY A 8 0.31 -18.80 -5.36
N LYS A 9 0.61 -19.09 -6.59
CA LYS A 9 0.36 -20.46 -7.10
C LYS A 9 1.57 -21.41 -7.12
N PHE A 10 2.78 -20.94 -6.84
CA PHE A 10 4.00 -21.73 -7.01
C PHE A 10 5.02 -21.54 -5.87
N GLY A 11 4.54 -21.40 -4.63
CA GLY A 11 5.44 -21.14 -3.50
C GLY A 11 6.14 -19.77 -3.60
N THR A 12 5.48 -18.83 -4.25
CA THR A 12 5.99 -17.48 -4.43
C THR A 12 6.03 -16.72 -3.11
N ALA A 13 7.12 -16.00 -2.91
CA ALA A 13 7.30 -15.08 -1.78
C ALA A 13 6.83 -13.67 -2.16
N ASP A 14 6.77 -12.80 -1.16
CA ASP A 14 6.57 -11.36 -1.37
C ASP A 14 7.58 -10.81 -2.37
N ILE A 15 7.13 -9.91 -3.25
CA ILE A 15 8.01 -9.20 -4.18
C ILE A 15 8.33 -7.85 -3.56
N VAL A 16 9.62 -7.55 -3.39
CA VAL A 16 10.08 -6.27 -2.84
C VAL A 16 11.04 -5.62 -3.84
N THR A 17 10.84 -4.33 -4.12
CA THR A 17 11.77 -3.60 -4.97
C THR A 17 13.16 -3.49 -4.34
N LYS A 18 14.21 -3.59 -5.17
CA LYS A 18 15.59 -3.38 -4.70
C LYS A 18 15.85 -1.91 -4.36
N LYS A 19 15.21 -0.99 -5.08
CA LYS A 19 15.27 0.43 -4.78
C LYS A 19 14.36 0.72 -3.58
N ALA A 20 14.86 1.51 -2.64
CA ALA A 20 14.11 2.06 -1.53
C ALA A 20 13.68 3.50 -1.85
N TYR A 21 12.50 3.88 -1.37
CA TYR A 21 11.87 5.18 -1.61
C TYR A 21 11.51 5.84 -0.29
N ARG A 22 11.61 7.17 -0.25
CA ARG A 22 11.20 7.95 0.93
C ARG A 22 9.79 8.49 0.74
N ASP A 23 9.65 9.54 -0.04
CA ASP A 23 8.36 10.10 -0.44
C ASP A 23 8.14 9.78 -1.92
N PHE A 24 6.92 9.44 -2.29
CA PHE A 24 6.66 9.04 -3.67
C PHE A 24 5.19 9.13 -4.06
N ARG A 25 4.97 9.19 -5.38
CA ARG A 25 3.70 8.82 -6.02
C ARG A 25 3.82 7.42 -6.58
N LEU A 26 2.77 6.64 -6.44
CA LEU A 26 2.67 5.27 -6.94
C LEU A 26 1.35 5.10 -7.68
N HIS A 27 1.42 4.50 -8.84
CA HIS A 27 0.26 3.90 -9.51
C HIS A 27 0.43 2.40 -9.59
N ILE A 28 -0.64 1.65 -9.35
CA ILE A 28 -0.65 0.20 -9.48
C ILE A 28 -2.03 -0.29 -9.86
N GLU A 29 -2.10 -1.16 -10.86
CA GLU A 29 -3.32 -1.88 -11.19
C GLU A 29 -3.25 -3.31 -10.68
N PHE A 30 -4.36 -3.80 -10.15
CA PHE A 30 -4.49 -5.16 -9.64
C PHE A 30 -5.82 -5.80 -10.00
N VAL A 31 -5.85 -7.12 -10.02
CA VAL A 31 -7.07 -7.92 -10.17
C VAL A 31 -7.03 -9.10 -9.20
N VAL A 32 -8.13 -9.32 -8.51
CA VAL A 32 -8.35 -10.49 -7.66
C VAL A 32 -9.13 -11.53 -8.47
N MET A 33 -8.57 -12.72 -8.65
CA MET A 33 -9.13 -13.73 -9.54
C MET A 33 -10.13 -14.66 -8.86
N ASN A 34 -10.00 -14.86 -7.56
CA ASN A 34 -10.82 -15.82 -6.82
C ASN A 34 -11.44 -15.18 -5.57
N PRO A 35 -12.61 -15.64 -5.12
CA PRO A 35 -13.20 -15.18 -3.86
C PRO A 35 -12.26 -15.29 -2.67
N ARG A 36 -12.33 -14.33 -1.77
CA ARG A 36 -11.45 -14.19 -0.59
C ARG A 36 -9.96 -14.05 -0.93
N GLY A 37 -9.65 -13.63 -2.16
CA GLY A 37 -8.28 -13.35 -2.53
C GLY A 37 -7.70 -12.24 -1.66
N ASN A 38 -6.49 -12.47 -1.14
CA ASN A 38 -5.79 -11.59 -0.21
C ASN A 38 -4.39 -11.30 -0.71
N SER A 39 -4.02 -10.05 -0.64
CA SER A 39 -2.72 -9.49 -0.95
C SER A 39 -2.62 -8.11 -0.33
N GLY A 40 -1.52 -7.38 -0.55
CA GLY A 40 -1.37 -6.02 -0.05
C GLY A 40 -0.26 -5.27 -0.78
N VAL A 41 -0.44 -3.96 -0.87
CA VAL A 41 0.57 -3.02 -1.36
C VAL A 41 1.22 -2.35 -0.16
N TYR A 42 2.48 -2.70 0.12
CA TYR A 42 3.20 -2.17 1.27
C TYR A 42 4.12 -1.02 0.86
N LEU A 43 3.78 0.15 1.34
CA LEU A 43 4.58 1.37 1.20
C LEU A 43 5.78 1.27 2.14
N GLN A 44 6.98 1.50 1.63
CA GLN A 44 8.25 1.35 2.36
C GLN A 44 8.41 -0.03 3.05
N ASN A 45 7.76 -1.08 2.52
CA ASN A 45 7.74 -2.41 3.12
C ASN A 45 7.21 -2.44 4.57
N ARG A 46 6.40 -1.44 4.95
CA ARG A 46 5.89 -1.23 6.32
C ARG A 46 4.39 -1.00 6.37
N TYR A 47 3.86 -0.14 5.50
CA TYR A 47 2.50 0.39 5.61
C TYR A 47 1.64 -0.17 4.50
N GLU A 48 0.61 -0.90 4.88
CA GLU A 48 -0.19 -1.67 3.93
C GLU A 48 -1.44 -0.92 3.49
N ILE A 49 -1.62 -0.87 2.16
CA ILE A 49 -2.92 -0.63 1.53
C ILE A 49 -3.46 -1.99 1.12
N GLN A 50 -4.55 -2.39 1.75
CA GLN A 50 -5.07 -3.75 1.68
C GLN A 50 -5.70 -4.09 0.33
N ILE A 51 -5.53 -5.35 -0.09
CA ILE A 51 -6.26 -6.00 -1.18
C ILE A 51 -6.89 -7.26 -0.60
N CYS A 52 -8.17 -7.19 -0.20
CA CYS A 52 -8.86 -8.34 0.38
C CYS A 52 -10.31 -8.40 -0.09
N ASP A 53 -10.63 -9.38 -0.94
CA ASP A 53 -11.98 -9.57 -1.43
C ASP A 53 -12.90 -10.11 -0.31
N GLY A 54 -14.10 -9.53 -0.23
CA GLY A 54 -15.14 -9.94 0.73
C GLY A 54 -15.00 -9.35 2.14
N ASP A 55 -13.94 -8.63 2.44
CA ASP A 55 -13.76 -7.96 3.73
C ASP A 55 -14.05 -6.46 3.60
N GLN A 56 -14.95 -5.96 4.48
CA GLN A 56 -15.35 -4.56 4.55
C GLN A 56 -14.90 -3.88 5.86
N SER A 57 -14.15 -4.60 6.68
CA SER A 57 -13.59 -4.07 7.93
C SER A 57 -12.37 -3.18 7.70
N ARG A 58 -11.72 -2.81 8.78
CA ARG A 58 -10.41 -2.09 8.73
C ARG A 58 -9.25 -2.95 8.21
N HIS A 59 -9.52 -4.20 7.86
CA HIS A 59 -8.64 -5.13 7.15
C HIS A 59 -9.12 -5.38 5.72
N GLY A 60 -10.13 -4.66 5.26
CA GLY A 60 -10.78 -4.90 3.98
C GLY A 60 -10.17 -4.13 2.81
N MET A 61 -10.75 -4.37 1.65
CA MET A 61 -10.31 -3.84 0.37
C MET A 61 -10.12 -2.32 0.38
N GLY A 62 -8.89 -1.87 0.16
CA GLY A 62 -8.53 -0.46 0.08
C GLY A 62 -8.33 0.24 1.42
N ALA A 63 -8.47 -0.46 2.54
CA ALA A 63 -8.15 0.13 3.85
C ALA A 63 -6.65 0.43 3.96
N VAL A 64 -6.31 1.53 4.60
CA VAL A 64 -5.02 1.68 5.25
C VAL A 64 -5.12 0.85 6.52
N ILE A 65 -4.44 -0.29 6.59
CA ILE A 65 -4.64 -1.34 7.59
C ILE A 65 -4.75 -0.75 9.00
N ASN A 66 -5.84 -1.08 9.69
CA ASN A 66 -6.18 -0.65 11.04
C ASN A 66 -6.29 0.87 11.28
N GLU A 67 -6.00 1.69 10.28
CA GLU A 67 -6.13 3.15 10.36
C GLU A 67 -7.46 3.65 9.82
N THR A 68 -7.99 3.00 8.76
CA THR A 68 -9.24 3.42 8.10
C THR A 68 -10.20 2.26 7.91
N ASP A 69 -11.47 2.57 7.74
CA ASP A 69 -12.44 1.61 7.23
C ASP A 69 -12.20 1.35 5.72
N ALA A 70 -12.57 0.17 5.26
CA ALA A 70 -12.43 -0.20 3.86
C ALA A 70 -13.41 0.59 2.96
N PRO A 71 -12.93 1.28 1.92
CA PRO A 71 -13.80 1.92 0.92
C PRO A 71 -14.33 0.89 -0.08
N TYR A 72 -14.93 -0.18 0.41
CA TYR A 72 -15.29 -1.39 -0.36
C TYR A 72 -16.23 -1.10 -1.53
N ALA A 73 -17.08 -0.07 -1.43
CA ALA A 73 -17.99 0.33 -2.51
C ALA A 73 -17.25 0.76 -3.80
N LEU A 74 -15.97 1.11 -3.71
CA LEU A 74 -15.14 1.48 -4.84
C LEU A 74 -14.54 0.27 -5.56
N TYR A 75 -14.61 -0.92 -4.96
CA TYR A 75 -14.09 -2.15 -5.55
C TYR A 75 -14.99 -2.64 -6.69
N LYS A 76 -14.40 -2.88 -7.86
CA LYS A 76 -15.13 -3.32 -9.06
C LYS A 76 -15.51 -4.81 -9.03
N GLY A 77 -15.03 -5.55 -8.04
CA GLY A 77 -15.28 -6.99 -7.90
C GLY A 77 -14.23 -7.87 -8.54
N LEU A 78 -14.45 -9.18 -8.42
CA LEU A 78 -13.55 -10.22 -8.94
C LEU A 78 -13.36 -10.11 -10.45
N THR A 79 -12.20 -10.53 -10.92
CA THR A 79 -11.80 -10.60 -12.33
C THR A 79 -11.79 -9.26 -13.07
N LYS A 80 -11.97 -8.15 -12.34
CA LYS A 80 -11.93 -6.80 -12.89
C LYS A 80 -10.69 -6.06 -12.40
N TRP A 81 -10.04 -5.36 -13.32
CA TRP A 81 -8.90 -4.51 -12.97
C TRP A 81 -9.34 -3.32 -12.12
N ASN A 82 -8.66 -3.15 -11.02
CA ASN A 82 -8.76 -2.05 -10.09
C ASN A 82 -7.44 -1.28 -10.08
N SER A 83 -7.45 -0.03 -9.63
CA SER A 83 -6.23 0.77 -9.47
C SER A 83 -6.16 1.43 -8.11
N TYR A 84 -4.95 1.53 -7.58
CA TYR A 84 -4.59 2.48 -6.55
C TYR A 84 -3.65 3.53 -7.14
N ASP A 85 -3.98 4.79 -6.91
CA ASP A 85 -3.08 5.92 -7.08
C ASP A 85 -2.77 6.48 -5.71
N ILE A 86 -1.51 6.46 -5.31
CA ILE A 86 -1.10 6.72 -3.94
C ILE A 86 -0.09 7.86 -3.90
N VAL A 87 -0.30 8.81 -3.02
CA VAL A 87 0.69 9.81 -2.63
C VAL A 87 1.12 9.51 -1.20
N PHE A 88 2.37 9.17 -1.01
CA PHE A 88 2.91 8.79 0.28
C PHE A 88 4.03 9.74 0.72
N ARG A 89 3.89 10.26 1.94
CA ARG A 89 4.90 11.03 2.63
C ARG A 89 5.41 10.25 3.84
N ALA A 90 6.69 9.96 3.87
CA ALA A 90 7.33 9.28 4.99
C ALA A 90 7.28 10.11 6.28
N ALA A 91 7.47 9.44 7.40
CA ALA A 91 7.65 10.09 8.69
C ALA A 91 8.80 11.11 8.66
N ARG A 92 8.72 12.10 9.53
CA ARG A 92 9.78 13.09 9.74
C ARG A 92 10.32 12.96 11.14
N PHE A 93 11.64 12.97 11.23
CA PHE A 93 12.36 12.92 12.48
C PHE A 93 13.28 14.14 12.61
N THR A 94 13.42 14.64 13.83
CA THR A 94 14.41 15.67 14.20
C THR A 94 15.10 15.19 15.46
N ASP A 95 16.42 15.20 15.44
CA ASP A 95 17.25 14.71 16.56
C ASP A 95 16.83 13.31 17.06
N GLY A 96 16.51 12.41 16.13
CA GLY A 96 16.09 11.04 16.43
C GLY A 96 14.68 10.91 17.03
N LYS A 97 13.91 11.99 17.10
CA LYS A 97 12.54 11.98 17.61
C LYS A 97 11.55 12.12 16.45
N LEU A 98 10.51 11.32 16.47
CA LEU A 98 9.40 11.42 15.53
C LEU A 98 8.67 12.76 15.74
N VAL A 99 8.69 13.62 14.72
CA VAL A 99 8.00 14.93 14.74
C VAL A 99 6.74 14.91 13.89
N GLU A 100 6.72 14.14 12.80
CA GLU A 100 5.54 13.97 11.96
C GLU A 100 5.36 12.51 11.56
N GLN A 101 4.14 12.02 11.70
CA GLN A 101 3.75 10.67 11.28
C GLN A 101 3.78 10.54 9.75
N PRO A 102 3.91 9.33 9.20
CA PRO A 102 3.68 9.10 7.79
C PRO A 102 2.25 9.49 7.42
N LEU A 103 2.09 10.06 6.24
CA LEU A 103 0.79 10.41 5.67
C LEU A 103 0.60 9.72 4.33
N VAL A 104 -0.64 9.32 4.06
CA VAL A 104 -1.00 8.73 2.78
C VAL A 104 -2.32 9.28 2.26
N THR A 105 -2.36 9.60 0.97
CA THR A 105 -3.58 9.83 0.21
C THR A 105 -3.73 8.72 -0.80
N VAL A 106 -4.91 8.10 -0.85
CA VAL A 106 -5.19 6.97 -1.74
C VAL A 106 -6.40 7.31 -2.61
N TYR A 107 -6.22 7.20 -3.90
CA TYR A 107 -7.32 7.13 -4.86
C TYR A 107 -7.55 5.68 -5.21
N PHE A 108 -8.76 5.22 -5.05
CA PHE A 108 -9.19 3.90 -5.45
C PHE A 108 -10.10 4.00 -6.67
N ASN A 109 -9.68 3.44 -7.80
CA ASN A 109 -10.38 3.55 -9.06
C ASN A 109 -10.73 5.01 -9.46
N GLY A 110 -9.80 5.92 -9.20
CA GLY A 110 -9.94 7.35 -9.51
C GLY A 110 -10.73 8.18 -8.50
N VAL A 111 -11.29 7.56 -7.45
CA VAL A 111 -12.00 8.27 -6.38
C VAL A 111 -11.09 8.42 -5.17
N LYS A 112 -10.94 9.62 -4.64
CA LYS A 112 -10.16 9.88 -3.42
C LYS A 112 -10.81 9.20 -2.22
N ALA A 113 -10.30 8.02 -1.85
CA ALA A 113 -10.80 7.19 -0.76
C ALA A 113 -10.27 7.64 0.60
N HIS A 114 -8.99 7.99 0.66
CA HIS A 114 -8.33 8.48 1.87
C HIS A 114 -7.55 9.73 1.55
N SER A 115 -7.60 10.72 2.43
CA SER A 115 -6.95 12.03 2.26
C SER A 115 -6.10 12.36 3.47
N ASN A 116 -4.80 12.53 3.27
CA ASN A 116 -3.84 12.83 4.35
C ASN A 116 -4.01 11.89 5.56
N GLN A 117 -4.32 10.62 5.30
CA GLN A 117 -4.48 9.64 6.35
C GLN A 117 -3.16 9.48 7.10
N ARG A 118 -3.19 9.80 8.36
CA ARG A 118 -2.08 9.61 9.28
C ARG A 118 -1.95 8.12 9.61
N ILE A 119 -0.73 7.60 9.57
CA ILE A 119 -0.43 6.24 9.97
C ILE A 119 0.19 6.26 11.35
N SER A 120 -0.48 5.65 12.33
CA SER A 120 -0.06 5.75 13.72
C SER A 120 1.07 4.80 14.09
N GLN A 121 1.19 3.68 13.36
CA GLN A 121 2.19 2.64 13.63
C GLN A 121 2.31 1.67 12.44
N VAL A 122 3.33 0.82 12.47
CA VAL A 122 3.46 -0.28 11.53
C VAL A 122 2.54 -1.41 11.99
N TRP A 123 1.50 -1.67 11.23
CA TRP A 123 0.58 -2.78 11.45
C TRP A 123 1.04 -3.96 10.62
N GLY A 124 1.58 -4.98 11.22
CA GLY A 124 2.02 -6.11 10.44
C GLY A 124 1.88 -7.43 11.18
N GLY A 125 1.62 -8.49 10.44
CA GLY A 125 1.71 -9.85 10.95
C GLY A 125 3.15 -10.29 11.13
N ALA A 126 3.36 -11.44 11.74
CA ALA A 126 4.68 -12.05 11.99
C ALA A 126 5.55 -12.21 10.71
N ARG A 127 4.96 -12.09 9.54
CA ARG A 127 5.62 -12.21 8.24
C ARG A 127 5.77 -10.87 7.50
N SER A 128 5.26 -9.78 8.04
CA SER A 128 5.41 -8.46 7.42
C SER A 128 6.83 -7.89 7.54
N GLY A 129 7.63 -8.63 8.12
CA GLY A 129 9.02 -8.94 7.95
C GLY A 129 10.01 -7.84 7.87
N ILE A 130 9.83 -6.61 8.24
CA ILE A 130 10.96 -5.68 8.41
C ILE A 130 10.62 -4.62 9.44
N ASP A 131 11.63 -4.22 10.18
CA ASP A 131 11.68 -2.99 10.96
C ASP A 131 10.49 -2.74 11.88
N GLY A 132 10.16 -3.72 12.62
CA GLY A 132 9.14 -3.57 13.63
C GLY A 132 7.87 -4.33 13.35
N GLY A 133 7.72 -4.98 12.21
CA GLY A 133 6.64 -5.90 11.90
C GLY A 133 5.67 -6.07 13.05
N ASN A 134 5.63 -7.16 13.66
CA ASN A 134 4.72 -7.47 14.75
C ASN A 134 5.08 -6.90 16.15
N ASN A 135 5.98 -5.95 16.25
CA ASN A 135 6.38 -5.36 17.54
C ASN A 135 5.37 -4.33 18.07
N GLY A 136 4.08 -4.67 18.02
CA GLY A 136 3.01 -3.79 18.47
C GLY A 136 2.91 -2.49 17.66
N GLY A 137 3.21 -2.59 16.36
CA GLY A 137 3.11 -1.47 15.45
C GLY A 137 4.13 -0.35 15.67
N LYS A 138 5.11 -0.58 16.50
CA LYS A 138 6.29 0.27 16.59
C LYS A 138 7.10 0.09 15.31
N GLY A 139 8.05 0.93 15.03
CA GLY A 139 8.92 0.78 13.86
C GLY A 139 8.68 1.81 12.77
N ILE A 140 7.96 2.87 13.09
CA ILE A 140 7.99 4.08 12.27
C ILE A 140 9.42 4.61 12.25
N THR A 141 9.92 4.84 11.05
CA THR A 141 11.27 5.35 10.82
C THR A 141 11.23 6.32 9.63
N ASP A 142 12.22 7.18 9.52
CA ASP A 142 12.45 8.05 8.37
C ASP A 142 13.30 7.39 7.27
N ALA A 143 13.77 6.18 7.51
CA ALA A 143 14.54 5.43 6.54
C ALA A 143 13.68 5.05 5.31
N PRO A 144 14.21 5.22 4.10
CA PRO A 144 13.54 4.73 2.89
C PRO A 144 13.28 3.22 2.95
N GLY A 145 12.25 2.75 2.25
CA GLY A 145 11.94 1.33 2.15
C GLY A 145 11.42 0.94 0.77
N GLY A 146 11.49 -0.35 0.45
CA GLY A 146 11.02 -0.87 -0.82
C GLY A 146 9.49 -0.85 -0.95
N LEU A 147 9.00 -0.84 -2.17
CA LEU A 147 7.62 -1.22 -2.45
C LEU A 147 7.51 -2.74 -2.35
N LYS A 148 6.57 -3.25 -1.54
CA LYS A 148 6.31 -4.68 -1.43
C LYS A 148 4.91 -5.01 -1.95
N LEU A 149 4.83 -6.08 -2.74
CA LEU A 149 3.59 -6.75 -3.11
C LEU A 149 3.51 -8.06 -2.35
N GLN A 150 2.51 -8.19 -1.49
CA GLN A 150 2.35 -9.34 -0.61
C GLN A 150 1.87 -10.56 -1.38
N CYS A 151 2.40 -11.73 -1.03
CA CYS A 151 1.97 -13.02 -1.51
C CYS A 151 1.36 -13.87 -0.38
N GLU A 152 0.04 -13.93 -0.32
CA GLU A 152 -0.72 -14.73 0.65
C GLU A 152 -1.22 -16.07 0.08
N GLY A 153 -0.64 -16.51 -1.03
CA GLY A 153 -1.06 -17.77 -1.66
C GLY A 153 -2.32 -17.66 -2.52
N HIS A 154 -2.80 -16.46 -2.78
CA HIS A 154 -3.98 -16.17 -3.60
C HIS A 154 -3.61 -15.70 -5.00
N ASP A 155 -4.47 -15.95 -6.00
CA ASP A 155 -4.29 -15.47 -7.37
C ASP A 155 -4.71 -13.99 -7.45
N VAL A 156 -3.79 -13.12 -7.07
CA VAL A 156 -3.86 -11.67 -7.26
C VAL A 156 -2.79 -11.30 -8.27
N ARG A 157 -3.18 -10.55 -9.30
CA ARG A 157 -2.29 -10.15 -10.39
C ARG A 157 -2.11 -8.66 -10.43
N TYR A 158 -0.95 -8.22 -10.85
CA TYR A 158 -0.56 -6.82 -10.90
C TYR A 158 -0.04 -6.45 -12.28
N ARG A 159 -0.31 -5.22 -12.70
CA ARG A 159 0.23 -4.62 -13.92
C ARG A 159 0.33 -3.11 -13.80
N ASN A 160 0.92 -2.47 -14.80
CA ASN A 160 0.99 -1.00 -14.93
C ASN A 160 1.45 -0.35 -13.63
N ILE A 161 2.59 -0.81 -13.12
CA ILE A 161 3.17 -0.32 -11.85
C ILE A 161 4.21 0.73 -12.19
N TRP A 162 4.03 1.93 -11.67
CA TRP A 162 5.08 2.93 -11.71
C TRP A 162 5.15 3.70 -10.39
N ILE A 163 6.35 4.13 -10.05
CA ILE A 163 6.64 4.88 -8.85
C ILE A 163 7.53 6.07 -9.19
N MET A 164 7.15 7.24 -8.71
CA MET A 164 7.89 8.49 -8.88
C MET A 164 8.28 9.01 -7.50
N GLU A 165 9.58 8.99 -7.22
CA GLU A 165 10.13 9.56 -6.00
C GLU A 165 10.21 11.08 -6.15
N ARG A 166 9.70 11.78 -5.16
CA ARG A 166 9.75 13.25 -5.08
C ARG A 166 9.59 13.67 -3.63
N GLU A 167 10.07 14.85 -3.30
CA GLU A 167 9.77 15.44 -2.01
C GLU A 167 8.28 15.85 -1.95
N ILE A 168 7.61 15.43 -0.90
CA ILE A 168 6.18 15.68 -0.68
C ILE A 168 6.01 16.40 0.65
N ALA A 169 5.56 17.66 0.60
CA ALA A 169 5.24 18.43 1.80
C ALA A 169 3.88 17.96 2.36
N GLU A 170 2.89 17.83 1.50
CA GLU A 170 1.55 17.36 1.84
C GLU A 170 1.01 16.38 0.78
N PRO A 171 0.60 15.16 1.16
CA PRO A 171 0.12 14.17 0.19
C PRO A 171 -1.31 14.40 -0.33
N ASN A 172 -2.04 15.40 0.20
CA ASN A 172 -3.39 15.71 -0.27
C ASN A 172 -3.41 16.54 -1.57
N THR A 173 -2.50 16.26 -2.46
CA THR A 173 -2.53 16.85 -3.81
C THR A 173 -3.34 15.96 -4.75
N ASP A 174 -4.01 16.56 -5.73
CA ASP A 174 -4.70 15.79 -6.75
C ASP A 174 -3.68 15.06 -7.64
N PHE A 175 -3.95 13.79 -7.90
CA PHE A 175 -3.08 12.95 -8.72
C PHE A 175 -3.06 13.42 -10.18
N SER A 176 -4.11 14.17 -10.56
CA SER A 176 -4.29 14.73 -11.88
C SER A 176 -3.64 16.10 -12.07
N GLU A 177 -3.05 16.71 -11.04
CA GLU A 177 -2.32 17.96 -11.21
C GLU A 177 -1.17 17.75 -12.19
N LYS A 178 -1.30 18.42 -13.32
CA LYS A 178 -0.24 18.47 -14.33
C LYS A 178 0.95 19.22 -13.72
N GLU A 179 2.11 18.66 -13.86
CA GLU A 179 3.38 19.32 -13.59
C GLU A 179 3.61 20.50 -14.52
#